data_2bee7facea2bf671a723a9fb258a9090
#
_entry.id   2bee7facea2bf671a723a9fb258a9090
#
_cell.length_a   1.000
_cell.length_b   1.000
_cell.length_c   1.000
_cell.angle_alpha   90.00
_cell.angle_beta   90.00
_cell.angle_gamma   90.00
#
_symmetry.space_group_name_H-M   'P 1'
#
loop_
_entity.id
_entity.type
_entity.pdbx_description
1 polymer ?
#
loop_
_entity_poly.entity_id
_entity_poly.type
_entity_poly.pdbx_seq_one_letter_code
_entity_poly.pdbx_strand_id
1 'polypeptide(L)'
;NIFRTKEIVELTKKYNRKIVFYGRDKYDSTNSIVRIGQRLKKAVIQVPKNLIAFSTDIGKKGIDDNLVVLLSGTPQRIYHDICDIIDGGDEFLKLNKNDTFIVAGTEKIANKAVNELYKTDSNIHVLKNKELCSMHASQEDIKVIIQIFNPTYFVPVKGEYQHFISNLEVAK
;
A
#
# COMPACT_ATOMS: atom_id res chain seq x y z
N ASN A 1 1.21 -4.00 -2.01
CA ASN A 1 2.54 -4.28 -2.53
C ASN A 1 3.50 -4.53 -1.38
N ILE A 2 4.02 -5.78 -1.27
CA ILE A 2 4.85 -6.23 -0.15
C ILE A 2 6.18 -5.46 -0.04
N PHE A 3 6.78 -5.08 -1.17
CA PHE A 3 8.02 -4.30 -1.19
C PHE A 3 7.83 -2.91 -0.58
N ARG A 4 6.74 -2.23 -0.93
CA ARG A 4 6.39 -0.94 -0.34
C ARG A 4 6.08 -1.05 1.15
N THR A 5 5.36 -2.08 1.56
CA THR A 5 5.13 -2.34 2.99
C THR A 5 6.45 -2.51 3.72
N LYS A 6 7.42 -3.21 3.13
CA LYS A 6 8.76 -3.35 3.70
C LYS A 6 9.47 -2.01 3.85
N GLU A 7 9.46 -1.18 2.81
CA GLU A 7 10.06 0.16 2.85
C GLU A 7 9.44 1.03 3.95
N ILE A 8 8.11 1.03 4.06
CA ILE A 8 7.41 1.77 5.12
C ILE A 8 7.83 1.25 6.50
N VAL A 9 7.90 -0.06 6.70
CA VAL A 9 8.35 -0.66 7.96
C VAL A 9 9.79 -0.28 8.29
N GLU A 10 10.70 -0.29 7.32
CA GLU A 10 12.08 0.14 7.54
C GLU A 10 12.17 1.64 7.90
N LEU A 11 11.35 2.48 7.26
CA LEU A 11 11.25 3.89 7.63
C LEU A 11 10.68 4.07 9.04
N THR A 12 9.65 3.32 9.43
CA THR A 12 9.12 3.40 10.82
C THR A 12 10.16 3.00 11.86
N LYS A 13 10.99 1.98 11.57
CA LYS A 13 12.13 1.62 12.42
C LYS A 13 13.15 2.76 12.52
N LYS A 14 13.56 3.30 11.36
CA LYS A 14 14.56 4.38 11.29
C LYS A 14 14.15 5.60 12.09
N TYR A 15 12.86 5.95 12.07
CA TYR A 15 12.32 7.12 12.76
C TYR A 15 11.67 6.79 14.11
N ASN A 16 11.82 5.55 14.59
CA ASN A 16 11.26 5.05 15.85
C ASN A 16 9.75 5.36 16.00
N ARG A 17 8.99 5.20 14.91
CA ARG A 17 7.54 5.43 14.88
C ARG A 17 6.77 4.14 15.15
N LYS A 18 5.61 4.26 15.75
CA LYS A 18 4.64 3.15 15.83
C LYS A 18 3.98 2.93 14.48
N ILE A 19 3.60 1.68 14.18
CA ILE A 19 2.87 1.34 12.96
C ILE A 19 1.60 0.55 13.28
N VAL A 20 0.51 0.96 12.65
CA VAL A 20 -0.77 0.23 12.66
C VAL A 20 -1.07 -0.20 11.23
N PHE A 21 -1.33 -1.48 11.02
CA PHE A 21 -1.88 -2.00 9.77
C PHE A 21 -3.40 -1.94 9.87
N TYR A 22 -4.01 -1.01 9.14
CA TYR A 22 -5.41 -0.67 9.28
C TYR A 22 -6.26 -1.14 8.09
N GLY A 23 -7.49 -1.57 8.38
CA GLY A 23 -8.48 -2.00 7.41
C GLY A 23 -9.69 -2.58 8.11
N ARG A 24 -10.81 -2.82 7.42
CA ARG A 24 -12.05 -3.31 8.04
C ARG A 24 -11.90 -4.68 8.74
N ASP A 25 -11.02 -5.52 8.26
CA ASP A 25 -10.63 -6.78 8.93
C ASP A 25 -9.48 -6.49 9.92
N LYS A 26 -9.73 -5.58 10.83
CA LYS A 26 -8.81 -4.83 11.71
C LYS A 26 -7.82 -5.72 12.48
N TYR A 27 -8.20 -6.95 12.77
CA TYR A 27 -7.36 -7.92 13.47
C TYR A 27 -6.53 -8.81 12.55
N ASP A 28 -7.02 -9.07 11.34
CA ASP A 28 -6.40 -10.07 10.47
C ASP A 28 -5.17 -9.58 9.73
N SER A 29 -5.15 -8.31 9.29
CA SER A 29 -4.01 -7.83 8.49
C SER A 29 -2.73 -7.70 9.31
N THR A 30 -2.78 -7.14 10.52
CA THR A 30 -1.61 -7.03 11.41
C THR A 30 -1.17 -8.41 11.88
N ASN A 31 -2.12 -9.23 12.35
CA ASN A 31 -1.84 -10.59 12.77
C ASN A 31 -1.36 -11.47 11.61
N SER A 32 -1.91 -11.32 10.42
CA SER A 32 -1.48 -12.09 9.24
C SER A 32 -0.05 -11.72 8.82
N ILE A 33 0.31 -10.44 8.77
CA ILE A 33 1.67 -10.01 8.43
C ILE A 33 2.67 -10.49 9.48
N VAL A 34 2.34 -10.36 10.77
CA VAL A 34 3.18 -10.85 11.88
C VAL A 34 3.31 -12.36 11.85
N ARG A 35 2.21 -13.10 11.65
CA ARG A 35 2.21 -14.58 11.57
C ARG A 35 2.96 -15.10 10.35
N ILE A 36 2.79 -14.48 9.18
CA ILE A 36 3.57 -14.82 7.99
C ILE A 36 5.05 -14.55 8.24
N GLY A 37 5.38 -13.40 8.84
CA GLY A 37 6.74 -13.07 9.23
C GLY A 37 7.37 -14.08 10.18
N GLN A 38 6.61 -14.62 11.13
CA GLN A 38 7.07 -15.64 12.07
C GLN A 38 7.21 -17.04 11.44
N ARG A 39 6.34 -17.40 10.49
CA ARG A 39 6.36 -18.71 9.82
C ARG A 39 7.46 -18.83 8.75
N LEU A 40 7.71 -17.73 8.04
CA LEU A 40 8.80 -17.68 7.09
C LEU A 40 10.09 -17.39 7.88
N LYS A 41 10.94 -18.38 8.10
CA LYS A 41 12.26 -18.23 8.75
C LYS A 41 13.15 -17.15 8.08
N LYS A 42 12.81 -16.70 6.88
CA LYS A 42 13.32 -15.53 6.17
C LYS A 42 12.17 -14.56 5.95
N ALA A 43 11.68 -13.94 7.00
CA ALA A 43 10.59 -12.98 6.89
C ALA A 43 10.98 -11.80 6.00
N VAL A 44 10.23 -11.59 4.95
CA VAL A 44 10.40 -10.45 4.03
C VAL A 44 10.14 -9.13 4.78
N ILE A 45 9.27 -9.18 5.79
CA ILE A 45 8.92 -8.02 6.63
C ILE A 45 9.02 -8.44 8.09
N GLN A 46 9.90 -7.80 8.84
CA GLN A 46 10.01 -7.95 10.29
C GLN A 46 9.69 -6.63 10.96
N VAL A 47 8.57 -6.58 11.67
CA VAL A 47 8.21 -5.44 12.49
C VAL A 47 8.60 -5.73 13.94
N PRO A 48 9.48 -4.92 14.56
CA PRO A 48 9.78 -5.05 15.97
C PRO A 48 8.50 -4.93 16.81
N LYS A 49 8.32 -5.82 17.78
CA LYS A 49 7.11 -5.86 18.61
C LYS A 49 6.81 -4.53 19.31
N ASN A 50 7.84 -3.81 19.73
CA ASN A 50 7.72 -2.51 20.38
C ASN A 50 7.26 -1.39 19.43
N LEU A 51 7.30 -1.59 18.11
CA LEU A 51 6.81 -0.62 17.13
C LEU A 51 5.41 -0.94 16.61
N ILE A 52 4.89 -2.14 16.88
CA ILE A 52 3.52 -2.50 16.50
C ILE A 52 2.55 -1.82 17.47
N ALA A 53 1.56 -1.12 16.91
CA ALA A 53 0.39 -0.64 17.64
C ALA A 53 -0.88 -1.25 17.01
N PHE A 54 -1.95 -1.26 17.75
CA PHE A 54 -3.26 -1.76 17.32
C PHE A 54 -4.24 -0.59 17.15
N SER A 55 -5.31 -0.80 16.41
CA SER A 55 -6.34 0.22 16.23
C SER A 55 -6.86 0.77 17.57
N THR A 56 -6.99 -0.10 18.57
CA THR A 56 -7.40 0.25 19.94
C THR A 56 -6.37 1.10 20.72
N ASP A 57 -5.17 1.27 20.18
CA ASP A 57 -4.13 2.12 20.79
C ASP A 57 -4.15 3.55 20.25
N ILE A 58 -4.87 3.78 19.14
CA ILE A 58 -5.06 5.10 18.54
C ILE A 58 -5.83 5.98 19.53
N GLY A 59 -5.46 7.23 19.66
CA GLY A 59 -6.01 8.17 20.63
C GLY A 59 -5.42 8.06 22.03
N LYS A 60 -4.56 7.08 22.31
CA LYS A 60 -3.86 7.00 23.60
C LYS A 60 -2.70 7.98 23.65
N LYS A 61 -2.55 8.66 24.78
CA LYS A 61 -1.49 9.65 25.02
C LYS A 61 -0.11 9.09 24.69
N GLY A 62 0.63 9.80 23.82
CA GLY A 62 1.99 9.46 23.42
C GLY A 62 2.11 8.47 22.26
N ILE A 63 0.99 8.10 21.63
CA ILE A 63 0.99 7.26 20.42
C ILE A 63 0.72 8.08 19.17
N ASP A 64 -0.27 8.99 19.21
CA ASP A 64 -0.75 9.71 18.03
C ASP A 64 0.30 10.58 17.34
N ASP A 65 1.14 11.27 18.10
CA ASP A 65 2.18 12.15 17.53
C ASP A 65 3.27 11.38 16.78
N ASN A 66 3.31 10.06 16.93
CA ASN A 66 4.37 9.21 16.40
C ASN A 66 3.86 7.97 15.68
N LEU A 67 2.65 8.06 15.15
CA LEU A 67 1.95 6.94 14.53
C LEU A 67 2.05 6.98 13.01
N VAL A 68 2.23 5.82 12.41
CA VAL A 68 2.06 5.57 10.99
C VAL A 68 0.91 4.59 10.81
N VAL A 69 -0.13 5.01 10.13
CA VAL A 69 -1.28 4.16 9.80
C VAL A 69 -1.16 3.71 8.35
N LEU A 70 -1.04 2.41 8.15
CA LEU A 70 -0.98 1.81 6.82
C LEU A 70 -2.34 1.22 6.45
N LEU A 71 -3.09 1.95 5.62
CA LEU A 71 -4.33 1.45 5.03
C LEU A 71 -4.01 0.41 3.96
N SER A 72 -4.62 -0.76 4.06
CA SER A 72 -4.43 -1.86 3.13
C SER A 72 -5.76 -2.50 2.72
N GLY A 73 -5.85 -2.94 1.48
CA GLY A 73 -7.05 -3.57 0.94
C GLY A 73 -7.16 -3.41 -0.56
N THR A 74 -8.33 -3.71 -1.11
CA THR A 74 -8.64 -3.37 -2.50
C THR A 74 -8.78 -1.85 -2.64
N PRO A 75 -8.55 -1.28 -3.83
CA PRO A 75 -8.68 0.16 -4.04
C PRO A 75 -10.05 0.71 -3.63
N GLN A 76 -11.13 -0.02 -3.91
CA GLN A 76 -12.49 0.36 -3.54
C GLN A 76 -12.67 0.40 -2.02
N ARG A 77 -12.12 -0.60 -1.31
CA ARG A 77 -12.20 -0.67 0.16
C ARG A 77 -11.42 0.48 0.80
N ILE A 78 -10.20 0.74 0.33
CA ILE A 78 -9.39 1.87 0.81
C ILE A 78 -10.11 3.20 0.59
N TYR A 79 -10.78 3.36 -0.56
CA TYR A 79 -11.59 4.55 -0.82
C TYR A 79 -12.73 4.73 0.20
N HIS A 80 -13.47 3.66 0.48
CA HIS A 80 -14.53 3.69 1.50
C HIS A 80 -14.00 3.97 2.90
N ASP A 81 -12.89 3.33 3.28
CA ASP A 81 -12.28 3.56 4.59
C ASP A 81 -11.81 5.03 4.73
N ILE A 82 -11.28 5.63 3.66
CA ILE A 82 -10.93 7.07 3.63
C ILE A 82 -12.17 7.95 3.80
N CYS A 83 -13.26 7.67 3.09
CA CYS A 83 -14.51 8.43 3.25
C CYS A 83 -15.04 8.31 4.68
N ASP A 84 -15.09 7.11 5.24
CA ASP A 84 -15.54 6.87 6.62
C ASP A 84 -14.68 7.65 7.64
N ILE A 85 -13.37 7.74 7.43
CA ILE A 85 -12.44 8.52 8.27
C ILE A 85 -12.72 10.02 8.14
N ILE A 86 -12.89 10.53 6.93
CA ILE A 86 -13.16 11.95 6.64
C ILE A 86 -14.49 12.38 7.28
N ASP A 87 -15.51 11.56 7.11
CA ASP A 87 -16.88 11.83 7.63
C ASP A 87 -16.98 11.63 9.16
N GLY A 88 -15.87 11.20 9.80
CA GLY A 88 -15.84 10.95 11.25
C GLY A 88 -16.57 9.68 11.69
N GLY A 89 -16.99 8.85 10.73
CA GLY A 89 -17.66 7.56 10.98
C GLY A 89 -16.73 6.44 11.43
N ASP A 90 -15.42 6.59 11.25
CA ASP A 90 -14.47 5.59 11.71
C ASP A 90 -14.38 5.58 13.25
N GLU A 91 -14.32 4.37 13.82
CA GLU A 91 -14.33 4.18 15.27
C GLU A 91 -13.05 4.68 15.95
N PHE A 92 -11.90 4.51 15.31
CA PHE A 92 -10.60 4.75 15.92
C PHE A 92 -9.88 5.94 15.34
N LEU A 93 -9.94 6.14 14.01
CA LEU A 93 -9.21 7.19 13.31
C LEU A 93 -10.04 8.46 13.26
N LYS A 94 -9.47 9.53 13.80
CA LYS A 94 -10.00 10.90 13.70
C LYS A 94 -8.93 11.77 13.07
N LEU A 95 -9.30 12.55 12.06
CA LEU A 95 -8.36 13.41 11.36
C LEU A 95 -8.00 14.65 12.19
N ASN A 96 -6.72 14.98 12.15
CA ASN A 96 -6.18 16.23 12.68
C ASN A 96 -5.57 17.05 11.54
N LYS A 97 -5.54 18.37 11.70
CA LYS A 97 -4.98 19.31 10.71
C LYS A 97 -3.52 19.04 10.36
N ASN A 98 -2.75 18.43 11.29
CA ASN A 98 -1.34 18.12 11.11
C ASN A 98 -1.10 16.73 10.52
N ASP A 99 -2.16 15.97 10.24
CA ASP A 99 -2.00 14.65 9.64
C ASP A 99 -1.51 14.77 8.19
N THR A 100 -0.70 13.81 7.79
CA THR A 100 -0.15 13.74 6.44
C THR A 100 -0.58 12.45 5.78
N PHE A 101 -1.25 12.57 4.64
CA PHE A 101 -1.59 11.45 3.78
C PHE A 101 -0.55 11.26 2.70
N ILE A 102 0.01 10.06 2.62
CA ILE A 102 0.86 9.65 1.50
C ILE A 102 0.06 8.67 0.65
N VAL A 103 -0.37 9.13 -0.52
CA VAL A 103 -1.17 8.30 -1.44
C VAL A 103 -0.24 7.63 -2.44
N ALA A 104 -0.17 6.31 -2.35
CA ALA A 104 0.70 5.46 -3.15
C ALA A 104 -0.13 4.49 -4.01
N GLY A 105 -0.92 5.03 -4.91
CA GLY A 105 -1.80 4.26 -5.80
C GLY A 105 -1.70 4.73 -7.23
N THR A 106 -2.01 3.84 -8.15
CA THR A 106 -2.19 4.18 -9.56
C THR A 106 -3.67 4.38 -9.86
N GLU A 107 -3.99 5.50 -10.55
CA GLU A 107 -5.20 5.70 -11.34
C GLU A 107 -6.52 6.10 -10.65
N LYS A 108 -7.64 5.86 -11.36
CA LYS A 108 -8.95 6.49 -11.15
C LYS A 108 -9.47 6.48 -9.70
N ILE A 109 -9.23 5.41 -8.94
CA ILE A 109 -9.72 5.31 -7.55
C ILE A 109 -8.80 6.07 -6.59
N ALA A 110 -7.49 6.06 -6.84
CA ALA A 110 -6.56 6.89 -6.07
C ALA A 110 -6.90 8.37 -6.25
N ASN A 111 -7.20 8.80 -7.48
CA ASN A 111 -7.64 10.18 -7.76
C ASN A 111 -8.96 10.54 -7.04
N LYS A 112 -9.91 9.61 -6.96
CA LYS A 112 -11.14 9.83 -6.18
C LYS A 112 -10.83 10.01 -4.69
N ALA A 113 -10.01 9.15 -4.12
CA ALA A 113 -9.58 9.25 -2.73
C ALA A 113 -8.84 10.57 -2.46
N VAL A 114 -7.95 10.98 -3.37
CA VAL A 114 -7.23 12.27 -3.29
C VAL A 114 -8.20 13.44 -3.32
N ASN A 115 -9.23 13.42 -4.18
CA ASN A 115 -10.24 14.48 -4.24
C ASN A 115 -11.03 14.58 -2.92
N GLU A 116 -11.35 13.47 -2.28
CA GLU A 116 -11.99 13.51 -0.95
C GLU A 116 -11.03 14.08 0.11
N LEU A 117 -9.77 13.65 0.10
CA LEU A 117 -8.76 14.18 1.02
C LEU A 117 -8.54 15.69 0.87
N TYR A 118 -8.58 16.24 -0.33
CA TYR A 118 -8.48 17.69 -0.56
C TYR A 118 -9.62 18.52 0.06
N LYS A 119 -10.71 17.90 0.49
CA LYS A 119 -11.76 18.57 1.26
C LYS A 119 -11.39 18.74 2.74
N THR A 120 -10.29 18.13 3.18
CA THR A 120 -9.79 18.21 4.55
C THR A 120 -8.63 19.21 4.64
N ASP A 121 -8.34 19.69 5.83
CA ASP A 121 -7.19 20.55 6.10
C ASP A 121 -5.87 19.80 6.26
N SER A 122 -5.84 18.52 5.90
CA SER A 122 -4.68 17.64 6.05
C SER A 122 -3.63 17.87 4.97
N ASN A 123 -2.38 17.53 5.27
CA ASN A 123 -1.30 17.53 4.27
C ASN A 123 -1.42 16.32 3.36
N ILE A 124 -1.40 16.52 2.03
CA ILE A 124 -1.57 15.45 1.06
C ILE A 124 -0.34 15.37 0.16
N HIS A 125 0.29 14.21 0.12
CA HIS A 125 1.40 13.90 -0.76
C HIS A 125 1.07 12.71 -1.66
N VAL A 126 0.96 12.95 -2.95
CA VAL A 126 0.65 11.92 -3.95
C VAL A 126 1.94 11.49 -4.64
N LEU A 127 2.30 10.21 -4.49
CA LEU A 127 3.46 9.66 -5.18
C LEU A 127 3.19 9.52 -6.68
N LYS A 128 4.12 10.01 -7.49
CA LYS A 128 4.04 9.93 -8.97
C LYS A 128 4.35 8.49 -9.42
N ASN A 129 3.83 8.10 -10.59
CA ASN A 129 4.05 6.76 -11.14
C ASN A 129 5.53 6.37 -11.22
N LYS A 130 6.43 7.31 -11.54
CA LYS A 130 7.88 7.08 -11.56
C LYS A 130 8.50 6.78 -10.19
N GLU A 131 7.81 7.17 -9.11
CA GLU A 131 8.22 6.92 -7.72
C GLU A 131 7.62 5.61 -7.19
N LEU A 132 6.74 5.01 -7.98
CA LEU A 132 6.03 3.78 -7.62
C LEU A 132 6.70 2.60 -8.32
N CYS A 133 7.31 1.72 -7.53
CA CYS A 133 7.79 0.45 -8.06
C CYS A 133 6.60 -0.39 -8.54
N SER A 134 6.47 -0.62 -9.84
CA SER A 134 5.46 -1.51 -10.40
C SER A 134 5.79 -2.97 -10.05
N MET A 135 4.77 -3.77 -9.77
CA MET A 135 4.91 -5.23 -9.68
C MET A 135 4.66 -5.92 -11.04
N HIS A 136 4.24 -5.15 -12.02
CA HIS A 136 4.05 -5.65 -13.38
C HIS A 136 5.30 -5.31 -14.19
N ALA A 137 5.72 -6.26 -15.00
CA ALA A 137 6.80 -6.07 -15.94
C ALA A 137 6.47 -4.94 -16.93
N SER A 138 7.42 -4.09 -17.20
CA SER A 138 7.34 -3.13 -18.29
C SER A 138 7.50 -3.83 -19.65
N GLN A 139 7.23 -3.14 -20.74
CA GLN A 139 7.50 -3.69 -22.07
C GLN A 139 8.97 -4.08 -22.27
N GLU A 140 9.88 -3.28 -21.73
CA GLU A 140 11.33 -3.57 -21.81
C GLU A 140 11.69 -4.81 -20.98
N ASP A 141 11.10 -4.99 -19.79
CA ASP A 141 11.30 -6.20 -19.00
C ASP A 141 10.80 -7.44 -19.75
N ILE A 142 9.65 -7.35 -20.44
CA ILE A 142 9.09 -8.43 -21.23
C ILE A 142 10.01 -8.77 -22.41
N LYS A 143 10.55 -7.79 -23.13
CA LYS A 143 11.55 -8.00 -24.19
C LYS A 143 12.77 -8.74 -23.68
N VAL A 144 13.32 -8.28 -22.56
CA VAL A 144 14.49 -8.92 -21.95
C VAL A 144 14.19 -10.37 -21.56
N ILE A 145 13.02 -10.64 -20.97
CA ILE A 145 12.61 -12.01 -20.60
C ILE A 145 12.49 -12.89 -21.85
N ILE A 146 11.84 -12.39 -22.92
CA ILE A 146 11.69 -13.13 -24.18
C ILE A 146 13.06 -13.42 -24.79
N GLN A 147 13.97 -12.45 -24.81
CA GLN A 147 15.33 -12.63 -25.34
C GLN A 147 16.15 -13.65 -24.55
N ILE A 148 16.05 -13.63 -23.20
CA ILE A 148 16.79 -14.57 -22.34
C ILE A 148 16.27 -16.00 -22.50
N PHE A 149 14.96 -16.19 -22.50
CA PHE A 149 14.35 -17.52 -22.51
C PHE A 149 14.07 -18.07 -23.90
N ASN A 150 14.06 -17.20 -24.91
CA ASN A 150 13.74 -17.54 -26.31
C ASN A 150 12.59 -18.57 -26.42
N PRO A 151 11.39 -18.26 -25.87
CA PRO A 151 10.31 -19.22 -25.77
C PRO A 151 9.70 -19.50 -27.13
N THR A 152 9.31 -20.74 -27.39
CA THR A 152 8.54 -21.11 -28.58
C THR A 152 7.14 -20.48 -28.59
N TYR A 153 6.56 -20.29 -27.42
CA TYR A 153 5.23 -19.68 -27.24
C TYR A 153 5.27 -18.63 -26.13
N PHE A 154 4.68 -17.47 -26.40
CA PHE A 154 4.46 -16.41 -25.42
C PHE A 154 2.96 -16.17 -25.25
N VAL A 155 2.44 -16.39 -24.03
CA VAL A 155 1.02 -16.23 -23.72
C VAL A 155 0.86 -15.26 -22.55
N PRO A 156 0.41 -14.00 -22.79
CA PRO A 156 0.06 -13.09 -21.72
C PRO A 156 -1.21 -13.58 -21.00
N VAL A 157 -1.19 -13.63 -19.67
CA VAL A 157 -2.29 -14.26 -18.89
C VAL A 157 -3.08 -13.29 -18.02
N LYS A 158 -2.69 -12.01 -17.92
CA LYS A 158 -3.33 -11.04 -17.04
C LYS A 158 -3.40 -9.65 -17.68
N GLY A 159 -4.58 -9.07 -17.71
CA GLY A 159 -4.82 -7.74 -18.24
C GLY A 159 -6.12 -7.66 -19.03
N GLU A 160 -6.42 -6.47 -19.57
CA GLU A 160 -7.50 -6.26 -20.53
C GLU A 160 -7.02 -6.63 -21.94
N TYR A 161 -7.95 -6.81 -22.86
CA TYR A 161 -7.65 -7.23 -24.24
C TYR A 161 -6.57 -6.36 -24.93
N GLN A 162 -6.66 -5.05 -24.77
CA GLN A 162 -5.65 -4.13 -25.31
C GLN A 162 -4.23 -4.38 -24.76
N HIS A 163 -4.10 -4.80 -23.49
CA HIS A 163 -2.81 -5.16 -22.91
C HIS A 163 -2.26 -6.45 -23.55
N PHE A 164 -3.14 -7.40 -23.89
CA PHE A 164 -2.72 -8.61 -24.60
C PHE A 164 -2.17 -8.28 -25.99
N ILE A 165 -2.86 -7.41 -26.75
CA ILE A 165 -2.39 -6.99 -28.08
C ILE A 165 -1.03 -6.29 -27.97
N SER A 166 -0.88 -5.34 -27.05
CA SER A 166 0.40 -4.66 -26.82
C SER A 166 1.53 -5.63 -26.48
N ASN A 167 1.25 -6.63 -25.63
CA ASN A 167 2.25 -7.63 -25.27
C ASN A 167 2.61 -8.57 -26.42
N LEU A 168 1.66 -8.90 -27.30
CA LEU A 168 1.94 -9.69 -28.51
C LEU A 168 2.79 -8.92 -29.52
N GLU A 169 2.61 -7.62 -29.63
CA GLU A 169 3.47 -6.77 -30.48
C GLU A 169 4.92 -6.71 -29.98
N VAL A 170 5.10 -6.74 -28.66
CA VAL A 170 6.43 -6.79 -28.02
C VAL A 170 7.14 -8.12 -28.29
N ALA A 171 6.39 -9.21 -28.50
CA ALA A 171 6.92 -10.55 -28.70
C ALA A 171 7.20 -10.90 -30.18
N LYS A 172 6.87 -10.03 -31.13
CA LYS A 172 7.22 -10.15 -32.56
C LYS A 172 8.64 -9.68 -32.82
#